data_e5246405e4fa312c9c9c7416fa07acd5
#
_entry.id   e5246405e4fa312c9c9c7416fa07acd5
#
_cell.length_a   1.000
_cell.length_b   1.000
_cell.length_c   1.000
_cell.angle_alpha   90.00
_cell.angle_beta   90.00
_cell.angle_gamma   90.00
#
_symmetry.space_group_name_H-M   'P 1'
#
loop_
_entity.id
_entity.type
_entity.pdbx_description
1 polymer ?
#
loop_
_entity_poly.entity_id
_entity_poly.type
_entity_poly.pdbx_seq_one_letter_code
_entity_poly.pdbx_strand_id
1 'polypeptide(L)'
;MAAALAFPGATAAQDEPITLADDPFEVTDPHATPPGEAAYSIVGSYERAATGRVRSTWGAETELSYGVSPNLDLRIGQTGAYGNLDVRRRLGTVSTEVGGPGSEQERAALGGTTRLGALYQLTEESGSWPIVGLLGRVHSLYGPGGTAYETEATALFGKTLIAGERPLGVSLNIGTVHRFDPAPGERTTRYLVNASAGQALTRDTALVITYAREQQEKGQPDYSLAQAGVRHRLRDQRAILGAAVGFGLNRNTPQFQVALAVQWELGASK
;
A
#
# COMPACT_ATOMS: atom_id res chain seq x y z
N MET A 1 -41.53 -15.51 28.39
CA MET A 1 -40.09 -15.39 28.70
C MET A 1 -39.36 -14.89 27.47
N ALA A 2 -39.02 -13.64 27.42
CA ALA A 2 -38.24 -13.06 26.32
C ALA A 2 -36.77 -12.98 26.80
N ALA A 3 -35.88 -13.72 26.15
CA ALA A 3 -34.44 -13.65 26.39
C ALA A 3 -33.90 -12.39 25.71
N ALA A 4 -33.47 -11.40 26.48
CA ALA A 4 -32.72 -10.27 26.00
C ALA A 4 -31.31 -10.73 25.60
N LEU A 5 -30.98 -10.71 24.34
CA LEU A 5 -29.60 -10.81 23.85
C LEU A 5 -28.90 -9.49 24.16
N ALA A 6 -28.09 -9.49 25.22
CA ALA A 6 -27.17 -8.41 25.50
C ALA A 6 -25.99 -8.51 24.54
N PHE A 7 -25.88 -7.56 23.61
CA PHE A 7 -24.66 -7.34 22.83
C PHE A 7 -23.62 -6.70 23.75
N PRO A 8 -22.39 -7.23 23.85
CA PRO A 8 -21.33 -6.58 24.59
C PRO A 8 -21.02 -5.23 23.92
N GLY A 9 -21.02 -4.16 24.70
CA GLY A 9 -20.87 -2.80 24.22
C GLY A 9 -19.50 -2.54 23.61
N ALA A 10 -19.49 -1.84 22.50
CA ALA A 10 -18.32 -1.32 21.79
C ALA A 10 -17.67 -0.15 22.55
N THR A 11 -17.00 -0.42 23.69
CA THR A 11 -16.20 0.57 24.41
C THR A 11 -14.69 0.29 24.37
N ALA A 12 -14.23 -0.78 23.70
CA ALA A 12 -12.83 -1.19 23.69
C ALA A 12 -11.96 -0.52 22.60
N ALA A 13 -12.55 -0.01 21.52
CA ALA A 13 -11.78 0.48 20.34
C ALA A 13 -10.99 1.78 20.56
N GLN A 14 -11.25 2.54 21.64
CA GLN A 14 -10.58 3.82 21.88
C GLN A 14 -9.28 3.73 22.71
N ASP A 15 -9.02 2.59 23.36
CA ASP A 15 -7.85 2.40 24.22
C ASP A 15 -6.73 1.55 23.61
N GLU A 16 -6.94 1.00 22.41
CA GLU A 16 -5.91 0.20 21.76
C GLU A 16 -4.79 1.08 21.16
N PRO A 17 -3.54 0.62 21.23
CA PRO A 17 -2.43 1.29 20.56
C PRO A 17 -2.67 1.40 19.05
N ILE A 18 -2.04 2.39 18.40
CA ILE A 18 -2.10 2.56 16.97
C ILE A 18 -1.63 1.28 16.27
N THR A 19 -2.41 0.79 15.31
CA THR A 19 -2.04 -0.35 14.47
C THR A 19 -0.76 -0.05 13.69
N LEU A 20 0.15 -1.03 13.63
CA LEU A 20 1.53 -0.80 13.24
C LEU A 20 1.80 -1.03 11.77
N ALA A 21 0.88 -1.65 11.06
CA ALA A 21 1.10 -2.14 9.70
C ALA A 21 0.19 -1.55 8.63
N ASP A 22 -0.77 -0.71 9.01
CA ASP A 22 -1.71 -0.15 8.04
C ASP A 22 -1.07 0.56 6.85
N ASP A 23 -1.74 0.46 5.68
CA ASP A 23 -1.59 1.40 4.58
C ASP A 23 -1.54 2.84 5.13
N PRO A 24 -0.51 3.54 5.01
CA PRO A 24 -0.27 4.40 3.85
C PRO A 24 1.13 4.25 3.26
N PHE A 25 1.90 3.30 3.70
CA PHE A 25 3.21 3.00 3.12
C PHE A 25 3.12 1.79 2.17
N GLU A 26 4.21 1.21 1.79
CA GLU A 26 4.28 0.16 0.76
C GLU A 26 3.67 -1.21 1.18
N VAL A 27 3.14 -1.33 2.39
CA VAL A 27 2.64 -2.60 2.96
C VAL A 27 1.15 -2.52 3.23
N THR A 28 0.38 -3.48 2.74
CA THR A 28 -1.05 -3.64 3.02
C THR A 28 -1.26 -4.50 4.26
N ASP A 29 -2.12 -4.05 5.16
CA ASP A 29 -2.53 -4.79 6.36
C ASP A 29 -3.40 -6.00 5.97
N PRO A 30 -3.21 -7.18 6.57
CA PRO A 30 -4.07 -8.33 6.38
C PRO A 30 -5.47 -8.24 7.00
N HIS A 31 -5.75 -7.26 7.85
CA HIS A 31 -7.08 -7.08 8.46
C HIS A 31 -8.10 -6.56 7.43
N ALA A 32 -9.26 -7.21 7.39
CA ALA A 32 -10.39 -6.69 6.63
C ALA A 32 -11.06 -5.53 7.39
N THR A 33 -11.54 -4.54 6.64
CA THR A 33 -12.36 -3.46 7.20
C THR A 33 -13.60 -4.07 7.87
N PRO A 34 -13.99 -3.65 9.10
CA PRO A 34 -15.15 -4.20 9.79
C PRO A 34 -16.46 -4.05 9.00
N PRO A 35 -17.42 -4.97 9.15
CA PRO A 35 -18.67 -4.95 8.40
C PRO A 35 -19.46 -3.66 8.58
N GLY A 36 -19.82 -3.00 7.46
CA GLY A 36 -20.57 -1.75 7.46
C GLY A 36 -19.72 -0.51 7.76
N GLU A 37 -18.42 -0.68 7.98
CA GLU A 37 -17.47 0.42 8.13
C GLU A 37 -16.71 0.65 6.83
N ALA A 38 -16.11 1.82 6.69
CA ALA A 38 -15.26 2.16 5.58
C ALA A 38 -13.97 2.83 6.10
N ALA A 39 -12.89 2.67 5.35
CA ALA A 39 -11.68 3.46 5.55
C ALA A 39 -11.31 4.16 4.24
N TYR A 40 -10.84 5.39 4.34
CA TYR A 40 -10.41 6.17 3.19
C TYR A 40 -9.01 6.70 3.43
N SER A 41 -8.13 6.50 2.47
CA SER A 41 -6.75 6.96 2.52
C SER A 41 -6.39 7.85 1.35
N ILE A 42 -5.52 8.82 1.61
CA ILE A 42 -4.85 9.65 0.61
C ILE A 42 -3.36 9.63 0.92
N VAL A 43 -2.56 9.33 -0.09
CA VAL A 43 -1.10 9.42 -0.03
C VAL A 43 -0.61 10.36 -1.11
N GLY A 44 0.13 11.39 -0.73
CA GLY A 44 0.90 12.23 -1.64
C GLY A 44 2.36 11.81 -1.60
N SER A 45 3.03 11.72 -2.75
CA SER A 45 4.43 11.36 -2.83
C SER A 45 5.23 12.28 -3.74
N TYR A 46 6.47 12.51 -3.36
CA TYR A 46 7.49 13.10 -4.21
C TYR A 46 8.67 12.14 -4.32
N GLU A 47 9.13 11.93 -5.53
CA GLU A 47 10.25 11.05 -5.81
C GLU A 47 11.29 11.73 -6.70
N ARG A 48 12.54 11.40 -6.48
CA ARG A 48 13.65 11.88 -7.28
C ARG A 48 14.47 10.71 -7.82
N ALA A 49 14.49 10.57 -9.13
CA ALA A 49 15.32 9.59 -9.82
C ALA A 49 16.81 9.94 -9.70
N ALA A 50 17.67 8.93 -9.68
CA ALA A 50 19.12 9.11 -9.64
C ALA A 50 19.68 9.74 -10.92
N THR A 51 19.11 9.36 -12.08
CA THR A 51 19.57 9.75 -13.42
C THR A 51 18.41 10.22 -14.28
N GLY A 52 18.70 10.68 -15.49
CA GLY A 52 17.72 11.10 -16.48
C GLY A 52 17.50 12.61 -16.52
N ARG A 53 16.84 13.09 -17.57
CA ARG A 53 16.45 14.51 -17.74
C ARG A 53 15.31 14.88 -16.83
N VAL A 54 14.27 14.05 -16.79
CA VAL A 54 13.14 14.18 -15.85
C VAL A 54 13.46 13.38 -14.61
N ARG A 55 13.78 14.07 -13.52
CA ARG A 55 14.16 13.41 -12.26
C ARG A 55 13.06 13.41 -11.21
N SER A 56 12.14 14.36 -11.29
CA SER A 56 11.10 14.55 -10.29
C SER A 56 9.82 13.87 -10.73
N THR A 57 9.15 13.18 -9.79
CA THR A 57 7.82 12.63 -9.97
C THR A 57 6.97 13.01 -8.77
N TRP A 58 5.80 13.53 -9.02
CA TRP A 58 4.77 13.78 -8.03
C TRP A 58 3.69 12.73 -8.20
N GLY A 59 3.33 12.08 -7.12
CA GLY A 59 2.29 11.06 -7.08
C GLY A 59 1.20 11.40 -6.08
N ALA A 60 -0.01 10.96 -6.38
CA ALA A 60 -1.11 10.93 -5.43
C ALA A 60 -1.85 9.61 -5.57
N GLU A 61 -2.16 8.99 -4.46
CA GLU A 61 -2.93 7.74 -4.38
C GLU A 61 -4.09 7.93 -3.43
N THR A 62 -5.24 7.39 -3.78
CA THR A 62 -6.41 7.30 -2.91
C THR A 62 -6.93 5.88 -2.92
N GLU A 63 -7.43 5.40 -1.78
CA GLU A 63 -8.12 4.12 -1.67
C GLU A 63 -9.27 4.23 -0.67
N LEU A 64 -10.42 3.70 -1.05
CA LEU A 64 -11.59 3.50 -0.21
C LEU A 64 -11.77 1.99 -0.03
N SER A 65 -11.82 1.53 1.21
CA SER A 65 -12.22 0.17 1.57
C SER A 65 -13.57 0.18 2.27
N TYR A 66 -14.36 -0.86 2.04
CA TYR A 66 -15.67 -1.05 2.67
C TYR A 66 -15.85 -2.49 3.12
N GLY A 67 -16.12 -2.69 4.40
CA GLY A 67 -16.35 -4.00 5.00
C GLY A 67 -17.72 -4.56 4.62
N VAL A 68 -17.71 -5.68 3.89
CA VAL A 68 -18.93 -6.39 3.45
C VAL A 68 -19.33 -7.46 4.46
N SER A 69 -18.36 -8.15 5.02
CA SER A 69 -18.53 -9.17 6.04
C SER A 69 -17.34 -9.15 7.02
N PRO A 70 -17.38 -9.90 8.13
CA PRO A 70 -16.28 -9.89 9.10
C PRO A 70 -14.88 -10.14 8.51
N ASN A 71 -14.81 -10.86 7.40
CA ASN A 71 -13.54 -11.28 6.81
C ASN A 71 -13.34 -10.75 5.38
N LEU A 72 -14.24 -9.91 4.85
CA LEU A 72 -14.18 -9.45 3.46
C LEU A 72 -14.43 -7.96 3.37
N ASP A 73 -13.50 -7.26 2.77
CA ASP A 73 -13.69 -5.90 2.30
C ASP A 73 -13.54 -5.77 0.78
N LEU A 74 -14.20 -4.76 0.24
CA LEU A 74 -14.06 -4.34 -1.15
C LEU A 74 -13.28 -3.03 -1.19
N ARG A 75 -12.40 -2.89 -2.19
CA ARG A 75 -11.49 -1.76 -2.32
C ARG A 75 -11.60 -1.12 -3.69
N ILE A 76 -11.63 0.19 -3.71
CA ILE A 76 -11.50 0.99 -4.93
C ILE A 76 -10.41 2.03 -4.70
N GLY A 77 -9.49 2.12 -5.63
CA GLY A 77 -8.36 3.05 -5.54
C GLY A 77 -8.07 3.74 -6.86
N GLN A 78 -7.52 4.92 -6.74
CA GLN A 78 -7.06 5.73 -7.86
C GLN A 78 -5.67 6.26 -7.58
N THR A 79 -4.78 6.12 -8.54
CA THR A 79 -3.43 6.69 -8.50
C THR A 79 -3.26 7.65 -9.67
N GLY A 80 -2.57 8.74 -9.45
CA GLY A 80 -2.08 9.63 -10.49
C GLY A 80 -0.64 10.01 -10.23
N ALA A 81 0.18 10.09 -11.27
CA ALA A 81 1.56 10.55 -11.17
C ALA A 81 1.93 11.46 -12.34
N TYR A 82 2.71 12.49 -12.05
CA TYR A 82 3.26 13.41 -13.04
C TYR A 82 4.77 13.53 -12.87
N GLY A 83 5.50 13.28 -13.95
CA GLY A 83 6.96 13.38 -13.93
C GLY A 83 7.64 12.27 -14.72
N ASN A 84 8.59 11.59 -14.10
CA ASN A 84 9.26 10.43 -14.65
C ASN A 84 8.43 9.16 -14.39
N LEU A 85 7.94 8.55 -15.46
CA LEU A 85 7.11 7.34 -15.41
C LEU A 85 7.87 6.07 -15.85
N ASP A 86 9.19 6.14 -16.03
CA ASP A 86 10.00 5.03 -16.55
C ASP A 86 10.09 3.85 -15.62
N VAL A 87 9.94 4.11 -14.33
CA VAL A 87 10.02 3.07 -13.30
C VAL A 87 8.62 2.64 -12.91
N ARG A 88 8.31 1.36 -13.06
CA ARG A 88 7.07 0.80 -12.55
C ARG A 88 7.09 0.77 -11.05
N ARG A 89 6.01 1.21 -10.45
CA ARG A 89 5.85 1.35 -9.01
C ARG A 89 4.46 0.90 -8.61
N ARG A 90 4.25 0.74 -7.31
CA ARG A 90 2.90 0.58 -6.74
C ARG A 90 1.92 1.65 -7.26
N LEU A 91 2.41 2.84 -7.58
CA LEU A 91 1.62 3.91 -8.21
C LEU A 91 1.10 3.53 -9.62
N GLY A 92 1.54 2.41 -10.18
CA GLY A 92 0.92 1.75 -11.32
C GLY A 92 0.88 2.61 -12.59
N THR A 93 1.96 3.33 -12.89
CA THR A 93 2.01 4.15 -14.09
C THR A 93 2.48 3.35 -15.29
N VAL A 94 1.88 3.58 -16.44
CA VAL A 94 2.32 3.03 -17.72
C VAL A 94 3.00 4.11 -18.53
N SER A 95 4.22 3.88 -18.93
CA SER A 95 4.86 4.65 -20.00
C SER A 95 5.36 3.67 -21.06
N THR A 96 4.73 3.67 -22.23
CA THR A 96 5.13 2.84 -23.37
C THR A 96 5.90 3.65 -24.42
N GLU A 97 5.93 4.98 -24.31
CA GLU A 97 6.68 5.85 -25.22
C GLU A 97 8.16 5.95 -24.86
N VAL A 98 8.51 5.52 -23.67
CA VAL A 98 9.89 5.49 -23.28
C VAL A 98 10.49 4.24 -23.86
N GLY A 99 11.29 4.43 -24.88
CA GLY A 99 11.95 3.36 -25.62
C GLY A 99 12.61 2.38 -24.68
N GLY A 100 12.94 1.20 -25.16
CA GLY A 100 13.44 0.07 -24.41
C GLY A 100 14.54 0.37 -23.37
N PRO A 101 15.10 -0.65 -22.73
CA PRO A 101 16.07 -0.50 -21.62
C PRO A 101 17.17 0.50 -21.95
N GLY A 102 17.25 1.60 -21.21
CA GLY A 102 18.26 2.65 -21.39
C GLY A 102 17.80 3.93 -22.07
N SER A 103 16.54 4.04 -22.53
CA SER A 103 16.03 5.32 -22.98
C SER A 103 15.70 6.23 -21.81
N GLU A 104 16.10 7.49 -21.90
CA GLU A 104 15.76 8.50 -20.91
C GLU A 104 14.45 9.19 -21.32
N GLN A 105 13.50 9.28 -20.39
CA GLN A 105 12.30 10.07 -20.60
C GLN A 105 12.69 11.55 -20.80
N GLU A 106 12.37 12.12 -21.97
CA GLU A 106 12.75 13.49 -22.30
C GLU A 106 11.84 14.55 -21.69
N ARG A 107 10.56 14.22 -21.47
CA ARG A 107 9.54 15.14 -20.95
C ARG A 107 8.76 14.51 -19.82
N ALA A 108 8.35 15.35 -18.85
CA ALA A 108 7.42 14.91 -17.82
C ALA A 108 6.09 14.48 -18.46
N ALA A 109 5.54 13.39 -17.95
CA ALA A 109 4.29 12.83 -18.43
C ALA A 109 3.31 12.60 -17.27
N LEU A 110 2.01 12.54 -17.59
CA LEU A 110 0.94 12.17 -16.66
C LEU A 110 0.53 10.72 -16.92
N GLY A 111 0.40 9.96 -15.87
CA GLY A 111 -0.14 8.60 -15.92
C GLY A 111 -0.83 8.25 -14.61
N GLY A 112 -1.43 7.07 -14.56
CA GLY A 112 -2.10 6.62 -13.35
C GLY A 112 -2.73 5.25 -13.47
N THR A 113 -3.46 4.86 -12.43
CA THR A 113 -4.11 3.55 -12.33
C THR A 113 -5.41 3.67 -11.57
N THR A 114 -6.46 3.06 -12.10
CA THR A 114 -7.69 2.75 -11.37
C THR A 114 -7.61 1.31 -10.90
N ARG A 115 -7.92 1.06 -9.62
CA ARG A 115 -7.84 -0.26 -9.00
C ARG A 115 -9.20 -0.64 -8.42
N LEU A 116 -9.61 -1.87 -8.66
CA LEU A 116 -10.74 -2.51 -7.99
C LEU A 116 -10.23 -3.79 -7.36
N GLY A 117 -10.57 -4.04 -6.12
CA GLY A 117 -10.07 -5.21 -5.40
C GLY A 117 -10.95 -5.68 -4.27
N ALA A 118 -10.54 -6.79 -3.69
CA ALA A 118 -11.11 -7.36 -2.49
C ALA A 118 -10.00 -7.95 -1.63
N LEU A 119 -10.10 -7.77 -0.32
CA LEU A 119 -9.27 -8.41 0.67
C LEU A 119 -10.13 -9.41 1.45
N TYR A 120 -9.66 -10.65 1.52
CA TYR A 120 -10.25 -11.69 2.34
C TYR A 120 -9.29 -12.11 3.46
N GLN A 121 -9.67 -11.86 4.70
CA GLN A 121 -8.93 -12.28 5.89
C GLN A 121 -9.19 -13.76 6.13
N LEU A 122 -8.14 -14.58 6.01
CA LEU A 122 -8.21 -16.05 6.16
C LEU A 122 -8.17 -16.49 7.61
N THR A 123 -7.33 -15.85 8.43
CA THR A 123 -7.12 -16.20 9.84
C THR A 123 -7.05 -14.94 10.69
N GLU A 124 -7.33 -15.10 11.98
CA GLU A 124 -7.02 -14.11 13.01
C GLU A 124 -5.65 -14.41 13.62
N GLU A 125 -5.01 -13.40 14.17
CA GLU A 125 -3.79 -13.59 14.94
C GLU A 125 -4.11 -14.34 16.25
N SER A 126 -3.44 -15.48 16.50
CA SER A 126 -3.66 -16.27 17.73
C SER A 126 -2.37 -16.96 18.17
N GLY A 127 -1.91 -16.65 19.35
CA GLY A 127 -0.69 -17.24 19.93
C GLY A 127 0.52 -17.06 18.99
N SER A 128 1.09 -18.14 18.48
CA SER A 128 2.21 -18.12 17.53
C SER A 128 1.80 -17.92 16.05
N TRP A 129 0.51 -18.10 15.74
CA TRP A 129 0.01 -17.99 14.36
C TRP A 129 -0.17 -16.55 13.94
N PRO A 130 0.30 -16.15 12.74
CA PRO A 130 0.08 -14.82 12.19
C PRO A 130 -1.37 -14.66 11.73
N ILE A 131 -1.81 -13.42 11.61
CA ILE A 131 -2.96 -13.11 10.77
C ILE A 131 -2.55 -13.28 9.30
N VAL A 132 -3.44 -13.86 8.50
CA VAL A 132 -3.23 -14.09 7.07
C VAL A 132 -4.40 -13.53 6.28
N GLY A 133 -4.12 -12.78 5.23
CA GLY A 133 -5.08 -12.26 4.26
C GLY A 133 -4.70 -12.61 2.83
N LEU A 134 -5.69 -12.56 1.95
CA LEU A 134 -5.52 -12.62 0.50
C LEU A 134 -6.11 -11.37 -0.12
N LEU A 135 -5.32 -10.67 -0.92
CA LEU A 135 -5.73 -9.50 -1.67
C LEU A 135 -5.72 -9.82 -3.16
N GLY A 136 -6.85 -9.59 -3.83
CA GLY A 136 -6.97 -9.64 -5.28
C GLY A 136 -7.33 -8.25 -5.82
N ARG A 137 -6.66 -7.79 -6.89
CA ARG A 137 -6.94 -6.51 -7.55
C ARG A 137 -6.96 -6.65 -9.07
N VAL A 138 -7.77 -5.82 -9.72
CA VAL A 138 -7.72 -5.55 -11.15
C VAL A 138 -7.31 -4.11 -11.34
N HIS A 139 -6.36 -3.88 -12.21
CA HIS A 139 -5.78 -2.57 -12.49
C HIS A 139 -6.08 -2.17 -13.93
N SER A 140 -6.57 -0.95 -14.12
CA SER A 140 -6.61 -0.25 -15.41
C SER A 140 -5.57 0.86 -15.35
N LEU A 141 -4.47 0.67 -16.07
CA LEU A 141 -3.35 1.60 -16.13
C LEU A 141 -3.52 2.52 -17.34
N TYR A 142 -3.16 3.78 -17.20
CA TYR A 142 -3.18 4.75 -18.29
C TYR A 142 -1.96 5.67 -18.22
N GLY A 143 -1.51 6.12 -19.39
CA GLY A 143 -0.35 7.00 -19.52
C GLY A 143 -0.07 7.36 -20.98
N PRO A 144 1.10 7.93 -21.28
CA PRO A 144 1.47 8.36 -22.63
C PRO A 144 1.35 7.28 -23.70
N GLY A 145 1.57 6.02 -23.34
CA GLY A 145 1.49 4.88 -24.25
C GLY A 145 0.11 4.25 -24.38
N GLY A 146 -0.93 4.83 -23.80
CA GLY A 146 -2.29 4.30 -23.86
C GLY A 146 -2.75 3.62 -22.57
N THR A 147 -3.58 2.58 -22.70
CA THR A 147 -4.17 1.85 -21.57
C THR A 147 -3.67 0.42 -21.54
N ALA A 148 -3.44 -0.10 -20.35
CA ALA A 148 -3.11 -1.51 -20.13
C ALA A 148 -3.88 -2.04 -18.92
N TYR A 149 -4.01 -3.36 -18.84
CA TYR A 149 -4.73 -4.04 -17.77
C TYR A 149 -3.82 -5.04 -17.06
N GLU A 150 -3.93 -5.08 -15.74
CA GLU A 150 -3.20 -6.03 -14.91
C GLU A 150 -4.12 -6.63 -13.85
N THR A 151 -3.76 -7.82 -13.38
CA THR A 151 -4.35 -8.40 -12.16
C THR A 151 -3.25 -8.64 -11.15
N GLU A 152 -3.58 -8.44 -9.88
CA GLU A 152 -2.70 -8.68 -8.75
C GLU A 152 -3.33 -9.73 -7.82
N ALA A 153 -2.48 -10.63 -7.32
CA ALA A 153 -2.83 -11.56 -6.25
C ALA A 153 -1.70 -11.53 -5.21
N THR A 154 -2.03 -11.17 -3.97
CA THR A 154 -1.06 -10.96 -2.89
C THR A 154 -1.50 -11.66 -1.61
N ALA A 155 -0.63 -12.49 -1.05
CA ALA A 155 -0.76 -13.04 0.29
C ALA A 155 -0.18 -12.03 1.30
N LEU A 156 -0.94 -11.76 2.35
CA LEU A 156 -0.66 -10.79 3.40
C LEU A 156 -0.47 -11.53 4.71
N PHE A 157 0.58 -11.21 5.44
CA PHE A 157 0.91 -11.80 6.74
C PHE A 157 1.18 -10.67 7.73
N GLY A 158 0.61 -10.77 8.93
CA GLY A 158 0.88 -9.84 10.02
C GLY A 158 1.11 -10.58 11.32
N LYS A 159 2.00 -10.05 12.17
CA LYS A 159 2.29 -10.65 13.49
C LYS A 159 2.72 -9.60 14.50
N THR A 160 2.06 -9.60 15.64
CA THR A 160 2.52 -8.87 16.83
C THR A 160 3.61 -9.69 17.54
N LEU A 161 4.84 -9.18 17.50
CA LEU A 161 5.99 -9.83 18.14
C LEU A 161 6.09 -9.49 19.63
N ILE A 162 5.76 -8.26 19.99
CA ILE A 162 5.73 -7.77 21.38
C ILE A 162 4.36 -7.13 21.59
N ALA A 163 3.59 -7.67 22.52
CA ALA A 163 2.32 -7.11 22.93
C ALA A 163 2.50 -6.15 24.11
N GLY A 164 1.47 -5.33 24.42
CA GLY A 164 1.45 -4.43 25.56
C GLY A 164 1.34 -2.97 25.17
N GLU A 165 1.77 -2.05 26.02
CA GLU A 165 1.60 -0.60 25.81
C GLU A 165 2.38 -0.04 24.62
N ARG A 166 3.45 -0.70 24.21
CA ARG A 166 4.31 -0.34 23.08
C ARG A 166 4.53 -1.55 22.18
N PRO A 167 3.47 -2.00 21.48
CA PRO A 167 3.58 -3.19 20.65
C PRO A 167 4.60 -3.00 19.54
N LEU A 168 5.27 -4.12 19.18
CA LEU A 168 6.09 -4.27 18.00
C LEU A 168 5.38 -5.26 17.08
N GLY A 169 5.07 -4.82 15.87
CA GLY A 169 4.46 -5.65 14.84
C GLY A 169 5.35 -5.76 13.60
N VAL A 170 5.15 -6.84 12.86
CA VAL A 170 5.78 -7.04 11.54
C VAL A 170 4.72 -7.47 10.53
N SER A 171 4.91 -7.08 9.28
CA SER A 171 4.05 -7.51 8.18
C SER A 171 4.88 -7.90 6.96
N LEU A 172 4.34 -8.82 6.17
CA LEU A 172 4.94 -9.33 4.95
C LEU A 172 3.87 -9.54 3.90
N ASN A 173 4.04 -8.94 2.72
CA ASN A 173 3.18 -9.11 1.56
C ASN A 173 3.99 -9.77 0.46
N ILE A 174 3.48 -10.87 -0.10
CA ILE A 174 4.10 -11.59 -1.21
C ILE A 174 3.05 -11.77 -2.29
N GLY A 175 3.31 -11.26 -3.48
CA GLY A 175 2.33 -11.28 -4.54
C GLY A 175 2.91 -11.39 -5.93
N THR A 176 2.00 -11.50 -6.87
CA THR A 176 2.26 -11.50 -8.31
C THR A 176 1.32 -10.53 -9.01
N VAL A 177 1.84 -9.88 -10.03
CA VAL A 177 1.09 -9.02 -10.94
C VAL A 177 1.17 -9.63 -12.33
N HIS A 178 0.04 -9.92 -12.92
CA HIS A 178 -0.08 -10.45 -14.28
C HIS A 178 -0.59 -9.36 -15.21
N ARG A 179 0.14 -9.10 -16.30
CA ARG A 179 -0.21 -8.13 -17.32
C ARG A 179 -0.87 -8.81 -18.51
N PHE A 180 -2.00 -8.28 -18.94
CA PHE A 180 -2.66 -8.67 -20.19
C PHE A 180 -2.01 -7.95 -21.36
N ASP A 181 -1.79 -8.67 -22.47
CA ASP A 181 -1.21 -8.14 -23.71
C ASP A 181 0.11 -7.36 -23.50
N PRO A 182 1.15 -8.00 -22.90
CA PRO A 182 2.42 -7.34 -22.64
C PRO A 182 3.10 -6.99 -23.98
N ALA A 183 3.66 -5.77 -24.07
CA ALA A 183 4.45 -5.34 -25.20
C ALA A 183 5.78 -6.13 -25.30
N PRO A 184 6.45 -6.16 -26.47
CA PRO A 184 7.76 -6.79 -26.60
C PRO A 184 8.76 -6.25 -25.57
N GLY A 185 9.38 -7.15 -24.80
CA GLY A 185 10.30 -6.80 -23.72
C GLY A 185 9.65 -6.69 -22.34
N GLU A 186 8.34 -6.53 -22.27
CA GLU A 186 7.62 -6.56 -21.00
C GLU A 186 7.49 -7.98 -20.41
N ARG A 187 7.33 -8.05 -19.09
CA ARG A 187 7.03 -9.32 -18.41
C ARG A 187 5.52 -9.51 -18.33
N THR A 188 5.06 -10.71 -18.67
CA THR A 188 3.66 -11.12 -18.45
C THR A 188 3.34 -11.20 -16.97
N THR A 189 4.26 -11.71 -16.17
CA THR A 189 4.09 -11.87 -14.72
C THR A 189 5.32 -11.33 -14.00
N ARG A 190 5.08 -10.56 -12.93
CA ARG A 190 6.08 -9.98 -12.06
C ARG A 190 5.75 -10.32 -10.62
N TYR A 191 6.76 -10.50 -9.78
CA TYR A 191 6.55 -10.66 -8.34
C TYR A 191 6.68 -9.32 -7.62
N LEU A 192 6.05 -9.23 -6.45
CA LEU A 192 6.25 -8.18 -5.46
C LEU A 192 6.44 -8.80 -4.06
N VAL A 193 7.30 -8.15 -3.27
CA VAL A 193 7.54 -8.50 -1.85
C VAL A 193 7.69 -7.21 -1.07
N ASN A 194 6.79 -6.97 -0.12
CA ASN A 194 6.86 -5.83 0.76
C ASN A 194 6.91 -6.32 2.20
N ALA A 195 7.74 -5.71 3.02
CA ALA A 195 7.85 -6.02 4.44
C ALA A 195 7.86 -4.75 5.27
N SER A 196 7.32 -4.81 6.47
CA SER A 196 7.39 -3.72 7.44
C SER A 196 7.64 -4.22 8.85
N ALA A 197 8.21 -3.34 9.67
CA ALA A 197 8.24 -3.47 11.12
C ALA A 197 7.83 -2.14 11.73
N GLY A 198 6.90 -2.18 12.68
CA GLY A 198 6.37 -1.00 13.36
C GLY A 198 6.48 -1.14 14.86
N GLN A 199 6.92 -0.06 15.52
CA GLN A 199 7.02 0.03 16.98
C GLN A 199 6.19 1.21 17.48
N ALA A 200 5.20 0.96 18.33
CA ALA A 200 4.50 2.03 19.02
C ALA A 200 5.44 2.73 20.00
N LEU A 201 5.62 4.04 19.82
CA LEU A 201 6.38 4.91 20.73
C LEU A 201 5.47 5.42 21.87
N THR A 202 4.23 5.71 21.53
CA THR A 202 3.14 6.07 22.43
C THR A 202 1.87 5.36 21.97
N ARG A 203 0.74 5.53 22.69
CA ARG A 203 -0.55 4.98 22.26
C ARG A 203 -1.01 5.48 20.89
N ASP A 204 -0.57 6.68 20.49
CA ASP A 204 -1.04 7.34 19.28
C ASP A 204 0.05 7.54 18.23
N THR A 205 1.29 7.18 18.54
CA THR A 205 2.43 7.41 17.62
C THR A 205 3.22 6.14 17.44
N ALA A 206 3.47 5.75 16.20
CA ALA A 206 4.31 4.61 15.84
C ALA A 206 5.42 5.04 14.88
N LEU A 207 6.60 4.42 15.05
CA LEU A 207 7.68 4.42 14.08
C LEU A 207 7.51 3.19 13.19
N VAL A 208 7.65 3.36 11.88
CA VAL A 208 7.52 2.27 10.91
C VAL A 208 8.71 2.30 9.97
N ILE A 209 9.31 1.14 9.73
CA ILE A 209 10.28 0.92 8.66
C ILE A 209 9.69 -0.05 7.67
N THR A 210 9.87 0.22 6.37
CA THR A 210 9.36 -0.64 5.29
C THR A 210 10.46 -0.94 4.28
N TYR A 211 10.32 -2.08 3.65
CA TYR A 211 11.08 -2.48 2.49
C TYR A 211 10.11 -2.94 1.40
N ALA A 212 10.24 -2.38 0.21
CA ALA A 212 9.45 -2.78 -0.95
C ALA A 212 10.37 -3.26 -2.08
N ARG A 213 9.99 -4.38 -2.69
CA ARG A 213 10.66 -4.92 -3.88
C ARG A 213 9.64 -5.36 -4.89
N GLU A 214 9.80 -4.90 -6.13
CA GLU A 214 8.97 -5.28 -7.25
C GLU A 214 9.86 -5.64 -8.45
N GLN A 215 9.58 -6.78 -9.07
CA GLN A 215 10.27 -7.20 -10.28
C GLN A 215 9.96 -6.23 -11.42
N GLN A 216 11.02 -5.78 -12.09
CA GLN A 216 10.90 -4.90 -13.24
C GLN A 216 10.98 -5.70 -14.55
N GLU A 217 10.97 -5.01 -15.70
CA GLU A 217 11.03 -5.61 -17.03
C GLU A 217 12.32 -6.41 -17.25
N LYS A 218 12.34 -7.23 -18.30
CA LYS A 218 13.50 -8.07 -18.63
C LYS A 218 14.75 -7.23 -18.81
N GLY A 219 15.83 -7.59 -18.12
CA GLY A 219 17.11 -6.88 -18.17
C GLY A 219 17.20 -5.64 -17.28
N GLN A 220 16.13 -5.27 -16.59
CA GLN A 220 16.13 -4.19 -15.60
C GLN A 220 16.32 -4.74 -14.19
N PRO A 221 17.08 -4.05 -13.30
CA PRO A 221 17.11 -4.36 -11.87
C PRO A 221 15.73 -4.15 -11.27
N ASP A 222 15.38 -4.97 -10.27
CA ASP A 222 14.13 -4.82 -9.54
C ASP A 222 14.04 -3.45 -8.86
N TYR A 223 12.83 -2.89 -8.78
CA TYR A 223 12.56 -1.79 -7.85
C TYR A 223 12.85 -2.27 -6.43
N SER A 224 13.59 -1.49 -5.65
CA SER A 224 13.92 -1.83 -4.26
C SER A 224 14.05 -0.55 -3.44
N LEU A 225 13.11 -0.33 -2.51
CA LEU A 225 13.00 0.88 -1.70
C LEU A 225 13.03 0.50 -0.22
N ALA A 226 13.86 1.20 0.55
CA ALA A 226 13.77 1.20 2.01
C ALA A 226 13.22 2.54 2.49
N GLN A 227 12.26 2.51 3.42
CA GLN A 227 11.64 3.71 3.97
C GLN A 227 11.63 3.67 5.49
N ALA A 228 11.65 4.84 6.11
CA ALA A 228 11.35 5.03 7.53
C ALA A 228 10.32 6.15 7.66
N GLY A 229 9.36 5.94 8.54
CA GLY A 229 8.25 6.87 8.71
C GLY A 229 7.67 6.86 10.11
N VAL A 230 6.84 7.87 10.36
CA VAL A 230 6.08 8.03 11.60
C VAL A 230 4.61 8.07 11.25
N ARG A 231 3.78 7.44 12.08
CA ARG A 231 2.33 7.50 12.03
C ARG A 231 1.83 8.07 13.33
N HIS A 232 0.81 8.93 13.24
CA HIS A 232 0.20 9.57 14.41
C HIS A 232 -1.32 9.59 14.29
N ARG A 233 -2.02 9.00 15.27
CA ARG A 233 -3.47 8.98 15.35
C ARG A 233 -3.99 10.29 15.96
N LEU A 234 -4.89 10.94 15.24
CA LEU A 234 -5.69 12.07 15.73
C LEU A 234 -7.03 11.54 16.22
N ARG A 235 -7.14 11.28 17.52
CA ARG A 235 -8.30 10.61 18.15
C ARG A 235 -9.62 11.31 17.86
N ASP A 236 -9.64 12.64 17.98
CA ASP A 236 -10.86 13.44 17.80
C ASP A 236 -11.36 13.43 16.34
N GLN A 237 -10.49 13.13 15.37
CA GLN A 237 -10.81 13.17 13.95
C GLN A 237 -10.89 11.78 13.31
N ARG A 238 -10.66 10.70 14.06
CA ARG A 238 -10.56 9.33 13.55
C ARG A 238 -9.64 9.24 12.34
N ALA A 239 -8.57 10.00 12.39
CA ALA A 239 -7.62 10.10 11.31
C ALA A 239 -6.23 9.67 11.77
N ILE A 240 -5.48 9.03 10.88
CA ILE A 240 -4.07 8.69 11.08
C ILE A 240 -3.27 9.48 10.06
N LEU A 241 -2.35 10.28 10.56
CA LEU A 241 -1.36 10.99 9.73
C LEU A 241 -0.12 10.14 9.59
N GLY A 242 0.45 10.09 8.40
CA GLY A 242 1.71 9.41 8.10
C GLY A 242 2.69 10.32 7.37
N ALA A 243 3.96 10.20 7.70
CA ALA A 243 5.05 10.82 6.95
C ALA A 243 6.21 9.84 6.87
N ALA A 244 6.78 9.66 5.67
CA ALA A 244 7.91 8.76 5.45
C ALA A 244 8.93 9.37 4.50
N VAL A 245 10.19 8.96 4.69
CA VAL A 245 11.29 9.18 3.76
C VAL A 245 11.81 7.84 3.29
N GLY A 246 12.13 7.73 2.00
CA GLY A 246 12.61 6.50 1.39
C GLY A 246 13.86 6.73 0.57
N PHE A 247 14.66 5.69 0.46
CA PHE A 247 15.88 5.66 -0.35
C PHE A 247 15.90 4.40 -1.21
N GLY A 248 16.18 4.60 -2.49
CA GLY A 248 16.35 3.51 -3.44
C GLY A 248 17.64 2.76 -3.21
N LEU A 249 17.56 1.44 -3.26
CA LEU A 249 18.70 0.55 -3.04
C LEU A 249 19.41 0.16 -4.34
N ASN A 250 18.90 0.63 -5.48
CA ASN A 250 19.54 0.43 -6.79
C ASN A 250 19.16 1.57 -7.77
N ARG A 251 19.74 1.55 -8.97
CA ARG A 251 19.61 2.63 -9.97
C ARG A 251 18.21 2.81 -10.55
N ASN A 252 17.38 1.76 -10.51
CA ASN A 252 16.02 1.79 -11.08
C ASN A 252 14.96 2.19 -10.04
N THR A 253 15.39 2.45 -8.81
CA THR A 253 14.54 2.94 -7.74
C THR A 253 14.81 4.44 -7.55
N PRO A 254 13.84 5.24 -7.18
CA PRO A 254 14.09 6.64 -6.85
C PRO A 254 15.20 6.77 -5.83
N GLN A 255 16.16 7.65 -6.09
CA GLN A 255 17.24 7.93 -5.14
C GLN A 255 16.69 8.38 -3.78
N PHE A 256 15.59 9.11 -3.84
CA PHE A 256 14.94 9.69 -2.68
C PHE A 256 13.43 9.74 -2.90
N GLN A 257 12.65 9.45 -1.85
CA GLN A 257 11.20 9.55 -1.83
C GLN A 257 10.76 10.23 -0.53
N VAL A 258 9.73 11.06 -0.62
CA VAL A 258 8.93 11.53 0.53
C VAL A 258 7.50 11.14 0.30
N ALA A 259 6.85 10.61 1.33
CA ALA A 259 5.43 10.32 1.32
C ALA A 259 4.74 10.98 2.51
N LEU A 260 3.57 11.56 2.25
CA LEU A 260 2.67 12.08 3.26
C LEU A 260 1.32 11.40 3.08
N ALA A 261 0.72 10.97 4.17
CA ALA A 261 -0.51 10.18 4.13
C ALA A 261 -1.51 10.65 5.18
N VAL A 262 -2.78 10.50 4.84
CA VAL A 262 -3.89 10.65 5.77
C VAL A 262 -4.84 9.49 5.53
N GLN A 263 -5.23 8.82 6.60
CA GLN A 263 -6.23 7.76 6.60
C GLN A 263 -7.35 8.14 7.56
N TRP A 264 -8.59 7.98 7.13
CA TRP A 264 -9.79 8.18 7.94
C TRP A 264 -10.54 6.86 8.11
N GLU A 265 -10.97 6.60 9.32
CA GLU A 265 -11.92 5.54 9.64
C GLU A 265 -13.33 6.13 9.56
N LEU A 266 -14.09 5.70 8.57
CA LEU A 266 -15.45 6.15 8.28
C LEU A 266 -16.44 5.10 8.79
N GLY A 267 -16.58 4.94 10.09
CA GLY A 267 -17.49 3.98 10.70
C GLY A 267 -18.50 4.66 11.61
N ALA A 268 -19.67 4.08 11.76
CA ALA A 268 -20.65 4.51 12.74
C ALA A 268 -20.16 4.13 14.14
N SER A 269 -19.58 5.08 14.90
CA SER A 269 -19.60 4.89 16.34
C SER A 269 -21.04 5.04 16.81
N LYS A 270 -21.62 3.98 17.23
CA LYS A 270 -22.81 4.03 18.09
C LYS A 270 -22.40 4.03 19.55
#